data_8a6dceecc33cc524cbe3a882419fead8
#
_entry.id   8a6dceecc33cc524cbe3a882419fead8
#
_cell.length_a   1.000
_cell.length_b   1.000
_cell.length_c   1.000
_cell.angle_alpha   90.00
_cell.angle_beta   90.00
_cell.angle_gamma   90.00
#
_symmetry.space_group_name_H-M   'P 1'
#
loop_
_entity.id
_entity.type
_entity.pdbx_description
1 polymer ?
#
loop_
_entity_poly.entity_id
_entity_poly.type
_entity_poly.pdbx_seq_one_letter_code
_entity_poly.pdbx_strand_id
1 'polypeptide(L)'
;MKVLISIVAFYVVVFPSLSQKKADYKPDWKSLSKHTEVPEWIRDAKFGIYCHWGVYSVPAYNNEHYIQHMHNDAEYGKLGTYKRHIALYGPLSSFGYHDFIPMFKGEKFNADEWADLFVKGGAKFAGPVAEHHDGFAMWESKVTPFNAKDMGPKRDIVGELEVAIRKRGMKFFTSLHHELNYTNVKVKQGWAAADPKYAKLYGSTMKHSEWQKMWLDKCIEVVDKYHPDIIYHDAWLEQVDQDKLRTYLAHYFNEAEKRNQEVIVTSKDEDIPNTVGMEDHENSNPEKIIEKPFLCDYSIGTGFSFSWGYTEGMQIRTEKEIIHKLIEVVSKNGQLLLNLSPRADGTFPEDQKEVVTKIGRWLWTFGESIYETRPFTIFGESTSEGHQVYYTQKGKNIYAIFLNWPGGNIDKSTNDVKVNLKELNSQSIKGKVKSIQLLGLKSIEPVPFEINTKEMSFTIPKKTRTPSEIAQVFRITLE
;
A
#
# COMPACT_ATOMS: atom_id res chain seq x y z
N MET A 1 16.44 -70.68 -1.26
CA MET A 1 15.94 -69.33 -0.87
C MET A 1 15.82 -68.50 -2.14
N LYS A 2 14.61 -68.37 -2.70
CA LYS A 2 14.35 -67.55 -3.90
C LYS A 2 13.90 -66.18 -3.43
N VAL A 3 14.65 -65.13 -3.77
CA VAL A 3 14.30 -63.75 -3.49
C VAL A 3 13.41 -63.25 -4.64
N LEU A 4 12.17 -62.93 -4.32
CA LEU A 4 11.26 -62.23 -5.24
C LEU A 4 11.55 -60.73 -5.16
N ILE A 5 12.00 -60.15 -6.27
CA ILE A 5 12.11 -58.68 -6.42
C ILE A 5 10.80 -58.20 -7.05
N SER A 6 9.99 -57.49 -6.25
CA SER A 6 8.80 -56.82 -6.76
C SER A 6 9.20 -55.48 -7.38
N ILE A 7 9.04 -55.34 -8.68
CA ILE A 7 9.20 -54.05 -9.40
C ILE A 7 7.88 -53.29 -9.28
N VAL A 8 7.89 -52.18 -8.53
CA VAL A 8 6.76 -51.23 -8.47
C VAL A 8 6.95 -50.24 -9.64
N ALA A 9 6.12 -50.37 -10.65
CA ALA A 9 6.09 -49.42 -11.77
C ALA A 9 5.29 -48.15 -11.33
N PHE A 10 5.98 -47.01 -11.23
CA PHE A 10 5.33 -45.72 -11.08
C PHE A 10 4.82 -45.26 -12.44
N TYR A 11 3.52 -45.23 -12.64
CA TYR A 11 2.89 -44.55 -13.76
C TYR A 11 2.87 -43.04 -13.48
N VAL A 12 3.73 -42.29 -14.16
CA VAL A 12 3.65 -40.82 -14.21
C VAL A 12 2.51 -40.49 -15.18
N VAL A 13 1.37 -40.11 -14.62
CA VAL A 13 0.25 -39.56 -15.41
C VAL A 13 0.64 -38.11 -15.77
N VAL A 14 1.15 -37.90 -16.97
CA VAL A 14 1.37 -36.58 -17.54
C VAL A 14 0.01 -36.06 -18.00
N PHE A 15 -0.60 -35.19 -17.19
CA PHE A 15 -1.73 -34.41 -17.66
C PHE A 15 -1.23 -33.43 -18.74
N PRO A 16 -1.85 -33.41 -19.95
CA PRO A 16 -1.52 -32.38 -20.92
C PRO A 16 -1.92 -31.03 -20.30
N SER A 17 -0.94 -30.18 -20.07
CA SER A 17 -1.16 -28.78 -19.78
C SER A 17 -1.92 -28.20 -20.97
N LEU A 18 -3.20 -27.94 -20.81
CA LEU A 18 -3.97 -27.13 -21.74
C LEU A 18 -3.28 -25.77 -21.77
N SER A 19 -2.49 -25.51 -22.82
CA SER A 19 -1.96 -24.18 -23.09
C SER A 19 -3.16 -23.24 -23.21
N GLN A 20 -3.48 -22.54 -22.12
CA GLN A 20 -4.43 -21.43 -22.17
C GLN A 20 -3.91 -20.46 -23.21
N LYS A 21 -4.76 -20.13 -24.19
CA LYS A 21 -4.43 -19.17 -25.23
C LYS A 21 -4.17 -17.85 -24.50
N LYS A 22 -2.90 -17.36 -24.52
CA LYS A 22 -2.54 -16.09 -23.87
C LYS A 22 -3.46 -14.99 -24.37
N ALA A 23 -3.97 -14.19 -23.46
CA ALA A 23 -4.82 -13.05 -23.81
C ALA A 23 -3.97 -12.06 -24.64
N ASP A 24 -4.61 -11.46 -25.65
CA ASP A 24 -4.02 -10.40 -26.48
C ASP A 24 -4.88 -9.15 -26.28
N TYR A 25 -4.46 -8.32 -25.33
CA TYR A 25 -5.18 -7.11 -24.96
C TYR A 25 -4.99 -6.04 -26.02
N LYS A 26 -6.09 -5.47 -26.49
CA LYS A 26 -6.12 -4.32 -27.40
C LYS A 26 -6.33 -3.04 -26.60
N PRO A 27 -5.91 -1.86 -27.10
CA PRO A 27 -6.05 -0.57 -26.42
C PRO A 27 -7.49 -0.03 -26.48
N ASP A 28 -8.44 -0.83 -26.06
CA ASP A 28 -9.84 -0.49 -25.91
C ASP A 28 -10.42 -1.10 -24.63
N TRP A 29 -11.38 -0.39 -24.01
CA TRP A 29 -11.96 -0.79 -22.74
C TRP A 29 -12.61 -2.18 -22.75
N LYS A 30 -13.23 -2.58 -23.88
CA LYS A 30 -13.85 -3.90 -24.02
C LYS A 30 -12.81 -5.03 -23.97
N SER A 31 -11.63 -4.80 -24.55
CA SER A 31 -10.53 -5.75 -24.48
C SER A 31 -9.88 -5.75 -23.10
N LEU A 32 -9.62 -4.58 -22.54
CA LEU A 32 -8.99 -4.41 -21.24
C LEU A 32 -9.86 -4.96 -20.11
N SER A 33 -11.18 -4.84 -20.19
CA SER A 33 -12.10 -5.38 -19.18
C SER A 33 -12.15 -6.92 -19.12
N LYS A 34 -11.41 -7.62 -19.97
CA LYS A 34 -11.15 -9.06 -19.80
C LYS A 34 -10.14 -9.34 -18.70
N HIS A 35 -9.39 -8.35 -18.31
CA HIS A 35 -8.51 -8.36 -17.10
C HIS A 35 -9.36 -7.99 -15.87
N THR A 36 -10.32 -8.87 -15.52
CA THR A 36 -11.38 -8.54 -14.56
C THR A 36 -11.10 -9.01 -13.14
N GLU A 37 -10.16 -9.93 -12.98
CA GLU A 37 -9.95 -10.57 -11.68
C GLU A 37 -8.80 -9.89 -10.94
N VAL A 38 -9.10 -9.41 -9.73
CA VAL A 38 -8.06 -9.06 -8.77
C VAL A 38 -7.36 -10.35 -8.37
N PRO A 39 -6.06 -10.49 -8.64
CA PRO A 39 -5.32 -11.72 -8.35
C PRO A 39 -5.49 -12.19 -6.91
N GLU A 40 -5.58 -13.51 -6.70
CA GLU A 40 -5.80 -14.07 -5.37
C GLU A 40 -4.66 -13.71 -4.40
N TRP A 41 -3.42 -13.63 -4.92
CA TRP A 41 -2.27 -13.27 -4.10
C TRP A 41 -2.39 -11.86 -3.47
N ILE A 42 -2.99 -10.86 -4.14
CA ILE A 42 -3.19 -9.53 -3.53
C ILE A 42 -4.31 -9.59 -2.50
N ARG A 43 -5.38 -10.36 -2.77
CA ARG A 43 -6.47 -10.59 -1.82
C ARG A 43 -5.98 -11.27 -0.55
N ASP A 44 -4.90 -12.05 -0.62
CA ASP A 44 -4.26 -12.74 0.50
C ASP A 44 -3.22 -11.87 1.21
N ALA A 45 -2.55 -10.99 0.48
CA ALA A 45 -1.45 -10.16 0.96
C ALA A 45 -1.86 -9.17 2.07
N LYS A 46 -2.99 -8.51 1.94
CA LYS A 46 -3.64 -7.60 2.91
C LYS A 46 -2.82 -6.37 3.33
N PHE A 47 -1.49 -6.42 3.37
CA PHE A 47 -0.64 -5.35 3.86
C PHE A 47 0.59 -5.17 2.98
N GLY A 48 0.80 -3.94 2.53
CA GLY A 48 1.97 -3.50 1.80
C GLY A 48 2.59 -2.24 2.39
N ILE A 49 3.82 -1.95 1.97
CA ILE A 49 4.56 -0.73 2.34
C ILE A 49 5.10 -0.07 1.08
N TYR A 50 4.93 1.25 0.96
CA TYR A 50 5.56 2.03 -0.09
C TYR A 50 6.20 3.30 0.48
N CYS A 51 6.98 4.02 -0.34
CA CYS A 51 7.76 5.15 0.14
C CYS A 51 7.64 6.35 -0.80
N HIS A 52 7.23 7.50 -0.23
CA HIS A 52 7.40 8.78 -0.88
C HIS A 52 8.80 9.32 -0.59
N TRP A 53 9.70 9.16 -1.55
CA TRP A 53 11.07 9.62 -1.48
C TRP A 53 11.51 10.23 -2.81
N GLY A 54 12.00 11.44 -2.77
CA GLY A 54 12.38 12.19 -3.95
C GLY A 54 13.08 13.51 -3.61
N VAL A 55 13.26 14.35 -4.60
CA VAL A 55 13.96 15.65 -4.48
C VAL A 55 13.30 16.56 -3.43
N TYR A 56 11.99 16.46 -3.24
CA TYR A 56 11.23 17.18 -2.21
C TYR A 56 11.65 16.86 -0.77
N SER A 57 12.35 15.75 -0.55
CA SER A 57 12.91 15.41 0.76
C SER A 57 14.14 16.28 1.12
N VAL A 58 14.71 17.03 0.16
CA VAL A 58 15.85 17.92 0.42
C VAL A 58 15.42 19.16 1.20
N PRO A 59 14.43 19.97 0.75
CA PRO A 59 13.93 21.09 1.53
C PRO A 59 13.17 20.64 2.78
N ALA A 60 12.65 19.39 2.81
CA ALA A 60 11.99 18.74 3.94
C ALA A 60 11.01 19.67 4.69
N TYR A 61 10.21 20.43 3.96
CA TYR A 61 9.33 21.44 4.51
C TYR A 61 7.93 21.36 3.91
N ASN A 62 6.93 21.41 4.74
CA ASN A 62 5.52 21.37 4.45
C ASN A 62 5.05 19.99 3.95
N ASN A 63 5.28 19.65 2.69
CA ASN A 63 4.99 18.32 2.15
C ASN A 63 5.71 18.07 0.80
N GLU A 64 5.43 16.94 0.15
CA GLU A 64 5.95 16.49 -1.14
C GLU A 64 5.57 17.42 -2.32
N HIS A 65 4.53 18.24 -2.17
CA HIS A 65 4.15 19.29 -3.15
C HIS A 65 5.01 20.54 -3.05
N TYR A 66 6.19 20.48 -2.43
CA TYR A 66 7.08 21.62 -2.29
C TYR A 66 7.32 22.37 -3.58
N ILE A 67 7.50 21.68 -4.71
CA ILE A 67 7.67 22.29 -6.03
C ILE A 67 6.49 23.19 -6.41
N GLN A 68 5.26 22.76 -6.14
CA GLN A 68 4.05 23.54 -6.41
C GLN A 68 3.95 24.74 -5.48
N HIS A 69 4.16 24.52 -4.19
CA HIS A 69 4.00 25.53 -3.14
C HIS A 69 5.07 26.63 -3.21
N MET A 70 6.31 26.31 -3.63
CA MET A 70 7.36 27.31 -3.81
C MET A 70 7.12 28.23 -5.01
N HIS A 71 6.29 27.82 -5.98
CA HIS A 71 6.00 28.59 -7.19
C HIS A 71 4.68 29.35 -7.14
N ASN A 72 3.83 29.15 -6.15
CA ASN A 72 2.49 29.72 -6.11
C ASN A 72 2.12 30.27 -4.71
N ASP A 73 2.68 31.46 -4.37
CA ASP A 73 2.35 32.16 -3.12
C ASP A 73 0.90 32.65 -3.06
N ALA A 74 0.27 32.94 -4.19
CA ALA A 74 -1.12 33.42 -4.24
C ALA A 74 -2.11 32.39 -3.73
N GLU A 75 -1.90 31.12 -4.05
CA GLU A 75 -2.77 29.99 -3.66
C GLU A 75 -2.32 29.37 -2.33
N TYR A 76 -1.02 29.15 -2.18
CA TYR A 76 -0.44 28.39 -1.05
C TYR A 76 0.30 29.28 -0.04
N GLY A 77 0.12 30.60 -0.08
CA GLY A 77 0.85 31.54 0.79
C GLY A 77 0.70 31.30 2.29
N LYS A 78 -0.44 30.72 2.72
CA LYS A 78 -0.68 30.34 4.11
C LYS A 78 0.29 29.26 4.59
N LEU A 79 0.81 28.43 3.71
CA LEU A 79 1.77 27.38 4.01
C LEU A 79 3.19 27.92 4.22
N GLY A 80 3.47 29.17 3.78
CA GLY A 80 4.74 29.84 3.97
C GLY A 80 5.90 29.30 3.12
N THR A 81 5.68 28.31 2.26
CA THR A 81 6.71 27.62 1.47
C THR A 81 7.46 28.58 0.55
N TYR A 82 6.74 29.42 -0.20
CA TYR A 82 7.37 30.43 -1.08
C TYR A 82 8.27 31.39 -0.29
N LYS A 83 7.77 31.98 0.80
CA LYS A 83 8.53 32.94 1.62
C LYS A 83 9.77 32.29 2.21
N ARG A 84 9.62 31.07 2.73
CA ARG A 84 10.76 30.29 3.25
C ARG A 84 11.78 29.99 2.16
N HIS A 85 11.32 29.58 0.97
CA HIS A 85 12.19 29.32 -0.17
C HIS A 85 13.02 30.57 -0.53
N ILE A 86 12.37 31.71 -0.70
CA ILE A 86 13.05 32.96 -1.02
C ILE A 86 14.07 33.37 0.06
N ALA A 87 13.71 33.18 1.33
CA ALA A 87 14.58 33.54 2.45
C ALA A 87 15.84 32.65 2.55
N LEU A 88 15.73 31.36 2.22
CA LEU A 88 16.82 30.39 2.40
C LEU A 88 17.66 30.19 1.12
N TYR A 89 17.03 30.26 -0.05
CA TYR A 89 17.64 29.84 -1.31
C TYR A 89 17.69 30.98 -2.33
N GLY A 90 16.96 32.08 -2.11
CA GLY A 90 16.91 33.22 -3.02
C GLY A 90 15.73 33.17 -3.99
N PRO A 91 15.63 34.13 -4.92
CA PRO A 91 14.49 34.27 -5.81
C PRO A 91 14.43 33.15 -6.86
N LEU A 92 13.21 32.86 -7.34
CA LEU A 92 12.96 31.82 -8.35
C LEU A 92 13.65 32.07 -9.69
N SER A 93 14.15 33.28 -9.91
CA SER A 93 14.99 33.63 -11.08
C SER A 93 16.40 33.09 -10.98
N SER A 94 16.89 32.73 -9.78
CA SER A 94 18.26 32.27 -9.53
C SER A 94 18.33 30.88 -8.90
N PHE A 95 17.28 30.43 -8.19
CA PHE A 95 17.23 29.13 -7.58
C PHE A 95 15.82 28.52 -7.77
N GLY A 96 15.73 27.49 -8.62
CA GLY A 96 14.52 26.75 -8.89
C GLY A 96 14.52 25.39 -8.18
N TYR A 97 13.44 24.62 -8.36
CA TYR A 97 13.34 23.28 -7.80
C TYR A 97 14.45 22.34 -8.31
N HIS A 98 14.85 22.49 -9.57
CA HIS A 98 15.92 21.72 -10.19
C HIS A 98 17.28 21.87 -9.50
N ASP A 99 17.50 22.95 -8.74
CA ASP A 99 18.74 23.16 -8.00
C ASP A 99 18.83 22.28 -6.73
N PHE A 100 17.72 21.69 -6.28
CA PHE A 100 17.74 20.68 -5.23
C PHE A 100 18.22 19.30 -5.72
N ILE A 101 18.14 19.02 -7.03
CA ILE A 101 18.52 17.69 -7.57
C ILE A 101 19.96 17.30 -7.19
N PRO A 102 20.99 18.13 -7.38
CA PRO A 102 22.36 17.76 -6.96
C PRO A 102 22.53 17.64 -5.44
N MET A 103 21.58 18.17 -4.65
CA MET A 103 21.57 18.05 -3.18
C MET A 103 20.90 16.77 -2.70
N PHE A 104 20.06 16.17 -3.54
CA PHE A 104 19.41 14.88 -3.29
C PHE A 104 20.40 13.74 -3.59
N LYS A 105 21.22 13.36 -2.62
CA LYS A 105 22.34 12.43 -2.82
C LYS A 105 21.99 10.97 -2.48
N GLY A 106 21.08 10.74 -1.53
CA GLY A 106 20.75 9.39 -1.08
C GLY A 106 21.97 8.58 -0.61
N GLU A 107 22.98 9.22 -0.05
CA GLU A 107 24.30 8.62 0.22
C GLU A 107 24.29 7.48 1.22
N LYS A 108 23.20 7.36 2.00
CA LYS A 108 22.97 6.27 2.94
C LYS A 108 21.89 5.30 2.50
N PHE A 109 21.36 5.47 1.28
CA PHE A 109 20.36 4.57 0.76
C PHE A 109 20.90 3.16 0.60
N ASN A 110 20.20 2.19 1.18
CA ASN A 110 20.47 0.77 1.09
C ASN A 110 19.18 0.01 0.84
N ALA A 111 19.00 -0.50 -0.40
CA ALA A 111 17.79 -1.20 -0.80
C ALA A 111 17.54 -2.49 0.01
N ASP A 112 18.60 -3.21 0.39
CA ASP A 112 18.48 -4.38 1.25
C ASP A 112 17.96 -4.04 2.65
N GLU A 113 18.47 -2.97 3.29
CA GLU A 113 17.98 -2.52 4.60
C GLU A 113 16.51 -2.05 4.55
N TRP A 114 16.11 -1.38 3.46
CA TRP A 114 14.72 -1.00 3.26
C TRP A 114 13.82 -2.23 3.15
N ALA A 115 14.19 -3.18 2.30
CA ALA A 115 13.40 -4.39 2.11
C ALA A 115 13.36 -5.27 3.38
N ASP A 116 14.44 -5.31 4.19
CA ASP A 116 14.45 -5.98 5.50
C ASP A 116 13.47 -5.31 6.48
N LEU A 117 13.39 -3.98 6.49
CA LEU A 117 12.41 -3.25 7.30
C LEU A 117 10.97 -3.58 6.86
N PHE A 118 10.69 -3.68 5.56
CA PHE A 118 9.37 -4.02 5.03
C PHE A 118 8.94 -5.44 5.45
N VAL A 119 9.84 -6.42 5.31
CA VAL A 119 9.59 -7.79 5.80
C VAL A 119 9.36 -7.79 7.31
N LYS A 120 10.20 -7.09 8.07
CA LYS A 120 10.08 -6.96 9.52
C LYS A 120 8.75 -6.34 9.93
N GLY A 121 8.21 -5.42 9.13
CA GLY A 121 6.88 -4.83 9.28
C GLY A 121 5.73 -5.77 8.92
N GLY A 122 6.01 -6.89 8.25
CA GLY A 122 4.99 -7.86 7.82
C GLY A 122 4.43 -7.61 6.43
N ALA A 123 5.00 -6.69 5.64
CA ALA A 123 4.55 -6.42 4.28
C ALA A 123 4.64 -7.66 3.37
N LYS A 124 3.69 -7.80 2.47
CA LYS A 124 3.65 -8.84 1.44
C LYS A 124 3.93 -8.29 0.04
N PHE A 125 3.76 -6.99 -0.14
CA PHE A 125 4.16 -6.26 -1.32
C PHE A 125 4.75 -4.91 -0.89
N ALA A 126 5.70 -4.40 -1.65
CA ALA A 126 6.35 -3.14 -1.32
C ALA A 126 6.99 -2.49 -2.55
N GLY A 127 7.30 -1.19 -2.45
CA GLY A 127 8.05 -0.48 -3.47
C GLY A 127 8.09 1.03 -3.28
N PRO A 128 8.75 1.75 -4.20
CA PRO A 128 8.84 3.20 -4.16
C PRO A 128 7.73 3.88 -4.98
N VAL A 129 7.51 5.16 -4.72
CA VAL A 129 7.03 6.09 -5.75
C VAL A 129 8.14 6.24 -6.78
N ALA A 130 7.90 5.81 -8.02
CA ALA A 130 8.89 5.87 -9.09
C ALA A 130 9.06 7.30 -9.63
N GLU A 131 8.00 8.07 -9.71
CA GLU A 131 8.02 9.49 -10.03
C GLU A 131 6.84 10.19 -9.38
N HIS A 132 7.09 11.30 -8.70
CA HIS A 132 6.05 12.16 -8.15
C HIS A 132 5.71 13.31 -9.13
N HIS A 133 4.82 14.22 -8.73
CA HIS A 133 4.41 15.40 -9.54
C HIS A 133 5.57 16.33 -9.91
N ASP A 134 6.73 16.16 -9.27
CA ASP A 134 7.94 16.97 -9.50
C ASP A 134 8.68 16.61 -10.79
N GLY A 135 8.30 15.49 -11.45
CA GLY A 135 8.86 15.07 -12.72
C GLY A 135 10.26 14.46 -12.66
N PHE A 136 10.77 14.17 -11.45
CA PHE A 136 12.06 13.53 -11.27
C PHE A 136 11.91 12.02 -11.19
N ALA A 137 12.41 11.30 -12.20
CA ALA A 137 12.34 9.85 -12.29
C ALA A 137 13.33 9.18 -11.33
N MET A 138 12.84 8.33 -10.42
CA MET A 138 13.67 7.60 -9.45
C MET A 138 14.36 6.35 -10.05
N TRP A 139 14.29 6.17 -11.36
CA TRP A 139 14.90 5.05 -12.10
C TRP A 139 15.84 5.54 -13.19
N GLU A 140 16.61 4.62 -13.77
CA GLU A 140 17.43 4.87 -14.96
C GLU A 140 16.53 5.07 -16.18
N SER A 141 16.14 6.32 -16.48
CA SER A 141 15.27 6.66 -17.61
C SER A 141 16.04 7.07 -18.84
N LYS A 142 15.59 6.59 -20.00
CA LYS A 142 16.02 7.09 -21.32
C LYS A 142 15.06 8.14 -21.89
N VAL A 143 13.90 8.30 -21.26
CA VAL A 143 12.84 9.23 -21.69
C VAL A 143 13.14 10.66 -21.22
N THR A 144 13.66 10.81 -20.00
CA THR A 144 14.00 12.08 -19.40
C THR A 144 15.44 12.11 -18.88
N PRO A 145 16.17 13.24 -19.03
CA PRO A 145 17.49 13.40 -18.40
C PRO A 145 17.41 13.65 -16.89
N PHE A 146 16.20 13.98 -16.37
CA PHE A 146 15.96 14.23 -14.95
C PHE A 146 15.64 12.91 -14.25
N ASN A 147 16.68 12.14 -13.96
CA ASN A 147 16.53 10.81 -13.38
C ASN A 147 17.64 10.52 -12.35
N ALA A 148 17.33 9.63 -11.40
CA ALA A 148 18.19 9.30 -10.27
C ALA A 148 19.49 8.57 -10.66
N LYS A 149 19.55 7.95 -11.85
CA LYS A 149 20.77 7.30 -12.34
C LYS A 149 21.83 8.31 -12.81
N ASP A 150 21.38 9.38 -13.49
CA ASP A 150 22.27 10.35 -14.09
C ASP A 150 22.50 11.57 -13.19
N MET A 151 21.57 11.84 -12.26
CA MET A 151 21.58 12.99 -11.37
C MET A 151 21.36 12.57 -9.92
N GLY A 152 21.60 13.50 -8.99
CA GLY A 152 21.36 13.27 -7.56
C GLY A 152 22.08 12.05 -7.03
N PRO A 153 21.37 10.96 -6.65
CA PRO A 153 21.96 9.74 -6.08
C PRO A 153 22.90 8.97 -7.01
N LYS A 154 22.75 9.17 -8.31
CA LYS A 154 23.48 8.44 -9.39
C LYS A 154 23.29 6.92 -9.29
N ARG A 155 22.07 6.51 -8.98
CA ARG A 155 21.67 5.12 -8.77
C ARG A 155 20.30 4.88 -9.39
N ASP A 156 20.04 3.66 -9.84
CA ASP A 156 18.71 3.19 -10.25
C ASP A 156 17.94 2.73 -9.01
N ILE A 157 17.27 3.67 -8.34
CA ILE A 157 16.59 3.42 -7.06
C ILE A 157 15.48 2.40 -7.21
N VAL A 158 14.67 2.53 -8.27
CA VAL A 158 13.54 1.61 -8.53
C VAL A 158 14.07 0.20 -8.80
N GLY A 159 15.10 0.07 -9.64
CA GLY A 159 15.67 -1.24 -9.96
C GLY A 159 16.35 -1.91 -8.76
N GLU A 160 17.08 -1.14 -7.95
CA GLU A 160 17.70 -1.70 -6.75
C GLU A 160 16.66 -2.18 -5.73
N LEU A 161 15.56 -1.44 -5.56
CA LEU A 161 14.46 -1.84 -4.67
C LEU A 161 13.68 -3.04 -5.24
N GLU A 162 13.43 -3.08 -6.54
CA GLU A 162 12.80 -4.24 -7.19
C GLU A 162 13.54 -5.53 -6.85
N VAL A 163 14.86 -5.55 -7.07
CA VAL A 163 15.72 -6.71 -6.78
C VAL A 163 15.69 -7.07 -5.30
N ALA A 164 15.84 -6.10 -4.40
CA ALA A 164 15.88 -6.33 -2.97
C ALA A 164 14.54 -6.86 -2.40
N ILE A 165 13.41 -6.33 -2.89
CA ILE A 165 12.05 -6.70 -2.50
C ILE A 165 11.74 -8.13 -2.96
N ARG A 166 11.98 -8.44 -4.24
CA ARG A 166 11.74 -9.78 -4.80
C ARG A 166 12.64 -10.85 -4.17
N LYS A 167 13.89 -10.53 -3.88
CA LYS A 167 14.82 -11.43 -3.16
C LYS A 167 14.26 -11.90 -1.81
N ARG A 168 13.37 -11.11 -1.20
CA ARG A 168 12.71 -11.42 0.08
C ARG A 168 11.31 -12.05 -0.08
N GLY A 169 10.94 -12.40 -1.29
CA GLY A 169 9.66 -13.06 -1.59
C GLY A 169 8.44 -12.14 -1.57
N MET A 170 8.63 -10.83 -1.47
CA MET A 170 7.56 -9.86 -1.60
C MET A 170 7.26 -9.57 -3.08
N LYS A 171 6.00 -9.21 -3.36
CA LYS A 171 5.59 -8.67 -4.66
C LYS A 171 6.07 -7.24 -4.82
N PHE A 172 6.50 -6.88 -6.04
CA PHE A 172 7.00 -5.54 -6.33
C PHE A 172 5.86 -4.59 -6.72
N PHE A 173 5.71 -3.55 -5.94
CA PHE A 173 4.82 -2.43 -6.14
C PHE A 173 5.62 -1.22 -6.65
N THR A 174 5.03 -0.41 -7.51
CA THR A 174 5.52 0.95 -7.74
C THR A 174 4.37 1.88 -8.08
N SER A 175 4.54 3.16 -7.81
CA SER A 175 3.53 4.15 -8.16
C SER A 175 4.10 5.24 -9.07
N LEU A 176 3.22 5.76 -9.90
CA LEU A 176 3.47 6.84 -10.83
C LEU A 176 2.47 7.96 -10.53
N HIS A 177 2.97 9.14 -10.21
CA HIS A 177 2.19 10.34 -9.87
C HIS A 177 2.49 11.49 -10.84
N HIS A 178 3.02 11.17 -12.01
CA HIS A 178 3.45 12.20 -12.98
C HIS A 178 2.30 12.70 -13.87
N GLU A 179 1.09 12.25 -13.66
CA GLU A 179 -0.13 12.73 -14.30
C GLU A 179 -0.34 14.22 -14.06
N LEU A 180 -0.11 14.71 -12.84
CA LEU A 180 -0.24 16.13 -12.49
C LEU A 180 0.92 17.00 -12.99
N ASN A 181 2.04 16.42 -13.40
CA ASN A 181 3.26 17.16 -13.74
C ASN A 181 3.02 18.28 -14.76
N TYR A 182 2.12 18.06 -15.75
CA TYR A 182 1.82 19.08 -16.79
C TYR A 182 1.17 20.34 -16.23
N THR A 183 0.33 20.23 -15.22
CA THR A 183 -0.43 21.36 -14.64
C THR A 183 0.08 21.78 -13.27
N ASN A 184 0.98 21.01 -12.66
CA ASN A 184 1.45 21.20 -11.28
C ASN A 184 2.11 22.57 -11.04
N VAL A 185 2.95 23.02 -11.96
CA VAL A 185 3.65 24.32 -11.88
C VAL A 185 3.40 25.15 -13.14
N LYS A 186 2.71 26.27 -12.98
CA LYS A 186 2.56 27.27 -14.07
C LYS A 186 3.83 28.13 -14.14
N VAL A 187 4.84 27.66 -14.88
CA VAL A 187 6.12 28.35 -15.01
C VAL A 187 5.96 29.75 -15.63
N LYS A 188 6.53 30.75 -14.99
CA LYS A 188 6.47 32.14 -15.44
C LYS A 188 7.81 32.60 -16.08
N GLN A 189 7.71 33.47 -17.07
CA GLN A 189 8.89 34.12 -17.67
C GLN A 189 9.73 34.83 -16.59
N GLY A 190 11.03 34.68 -16.65
CA GLY A 190 11.97 35.24 -15.66
C GLY A 190 12.30 34.31 -14.49
N TRP A 191 11.60 33.18 -14.33
CA TRP A 191 12.04 32.13 -13.41
C TRP A 191 13.11 31.24 -14.04
N ALA A 192 14.03 30.72 -13.23
CA ALA A 192 15.03 29.76 -13.70
C ALA A 192 14.37 28.51 -14.36
N ALA A 193 13.20 28.10 -13.88
CA ALA A 193 12.39 27.04 -14.46
C ALA A 193 11.92 27.29 -15.92
N ALA A 194 11.96 28.55 -16.40
CA ALA A 194 11.55 28.90 -17.76
C ALA A 194 12.59 28.56 -18.83
N ASP A 195 13.82 28.19 -18.44
CA ASP A 195 14.83 27.69 -19.38
C ASP A 195 14.34 26.38 -20.04
N PRO A 196 14.27 26.33 -21.41
CA PRO A 196 13.77 25.15 -22.13
C PRO A 196 14.45 23.83 -21.77
N LYS A 197 15.70 23.87 -21.29
CA LYS A 197 16.40 22.66 -20.85
C LYS A 197 15.69 21.90 -19.70
N TYR A 198 14.86 22.61 -18.92
CA TYR A 198 14.10 22.03 -17.80
C TYR A 198 12.68 21.59 -18.17
N ALA A 199 12.28 21.70 -19.43
CA ALA A 199 10.90 21.41 -19.86
C ALA A 199 10.43 20.01 -19.46
N LYS A 200 11.27 19.00 -19.59
CA LYS A 200 10.94 17.60 -19.20
C LYS A 200 10.84 17.37 -17.69
N LEU A 201 11.36 18.28 -16.86
CA LEU A 201 11.18 18.23 -15.41
C LEU A 201 9.85 18.87 -15.01
N TYR A 202 9.59 20.08 -15.50
CA TYR A 202 8.40 20.83 -15.08
C TYR A 202 7.12 20.47 -15.85
N GLY A 203 7.23 19.81 -16.99
CA GLY A 203 6.09 19.38 -17.81
C GLY A 203 5.31 20.52 -18.45
N SER A 204 4.86 21.51 -17.68
CA SER A 204 3.98 22.60 -18.11
C SER A 204 4.54 23.52 -19.21
N THR A 205 5.83 23.49 -19.48
CA THR A 205 6.46 24.25 -20.56
C THR A 205 6.57 23.47 -21.87
N MET A 206 6.18 22.19 -21.85
CA MET A 206 6.12 21.35 -23.05
C MET A 206 4.83 21.61 -23.84
N LYS A 207 4.85 21.25 -25.15
CA LYS A 207 3.59 21.07 -25.87
C LYS A 207 2.83 19.88 -25.29
N HIS A 208 1.49 20.00 -25.20
CA HIS A 208 0.66 18.95 -24.61
C HIS A 208 0.90 17.57 -25.27
N SER A 209 0.97 17.52 -26.61
CA SER A 209 1.22 16.27 -27.34
C SER A 209 2.60 15.63 -27.06
N GLU A 210 3.63 16.46 -26.79
CA GLU A 210 4.96 15.99 -26.41
C GLU A 210 4.97 15.46 -24.98
N TRP A 211 4.25 16.13 -24.07
CA TRP A 211 4.07 15.67 -22.70
C TRP A 211 3.29 14.35 -22.64
N GLN A 212 2.17 14.23 -23.39
CA GLN A 212 1.39 12.99 -23.50
C GLN A 212 2.24 11.81 -23.96
N LYS A 213 3.12 12.07 -24.96
CA LYS A 213 4.08 11.04 -25.41
C LYS A 213 5.08 10.68 -24.31
N MET A 214 5.64 11.66 -23.62
CA MET A 214 6.59 11.45 -22.51
C MET A 214 5.95 10.65 -21.39
N TRP A 215 4.69 10.95 -21.02
CA TRP A 215 3.93 10.21 -20.03
C TRP A 215 3.83 8.72 -20.41
N LEU A 216 3.36 8.44 -21.64
CA LEU A 216 3.23 7.07 -22.13
C LEU A 216 4.58 6.34 -22.16
N ASP A 217 5.62 6.98 -22.70
CA ASP A 217 6.94 6.37 -22.81
C ASP A 217 7.53 6.03 -21.44
N LYS A 218 7.32 6.86 -20.42
CA LYS A 218 7.73 6.59 -19.03
C LYS A 218 7.00 5.39 -18.43
N CYS A 219 5.68 5.30 -18.61
CA CYS A 219 4.89 4.16 -18.15
C CYS A 219 5.37 2.85 -18.79
N ILE A 220 5.59 2.85 -20.11
CA ILE A 220 6.11 1.70 -20.84
C ILE A 220 7.52 1.33 -20.35
N GLU A 221 8.39 2.32 -20.15
CA GLU A 221 9.75 2.08 -19.69
C GLU A 221 9.78 1.40 -18.31
N VAL A 222 8.92 1.82 -17.37
CA VAL A 222 8.81 1.20 -16.04
C VAL A 222 8.31 -0.25 -16.14
N VAL A 223 7.30 -0.50 -16.98
CA VAL A 223 6.79 -1.86 -17.23
C VAL A 223 7.89 -2.76 -17.79
N ASP A 224 8.60 -2.30 -18.81
CA ASP A 224 9.58 -3.12 -19.53
C ASP A 224 10.85 -3.40 -18.71
N LYS A 225 11.24 -2.45 -17.85
CA LYS A 225 12.47 -2.60 -17.04
C LYS A 225 12.26 -3.39 -15.76
N TYR A 226 11.14 -3.16 -15.04
CA TYR A 226 10.98 -3.64 -13.65
C TYR A 226 9.84 -4.63 -13.47
N HIS A 227 8.97 -4.80 -14.47
CA HIS A 227 7.88 -5.78 -14.45
C HIS A 227 7.07 -5.78 -13.15
N PRO A 228 6.54 -4.61 -12.71
CA PRO A 228 5.85 -4.52 -11.42
C PRO A 228 4.65 -5.47 -11.35
N ASP A 229 4.40 -6.03 -10.16
CA ASP A 229 3.22 -6.83 -9.89
C ASP A 229 1.99 -5.92 -9.64
N ILE A 230 2.25 -4.71 -9.11
CA ILE A 230 1.25 -3.65 -8.93
C ILE A 230 1.82 -2.34 -9.47
N ILE A 231 1.04 -1.65 -10.32
CA ILE A 231 1.28 -0.25 -10.64
C ILE A 231 0.12 0.57 -10.11
N TYR A 232 0.44 1.59 -9.33
CA TYR A 232 -0.51 2.53 -8.78
C TYR A 232 -0.37 3.87 -9.48
N HIS A 233 -1.48 4.42 -9.94
CA HIS A 233 -1.60 5.78 -10.42
C HIS A 233 -2.34 6.63 -9.38
N ASP A 234 -1.80 7.79 -9.12
CA ASP A 234 -2.47 8.79 -8.30
C ASP A 234 -3.65 9.42 -9.07
N ALA A 235 -4.33 10.37 -8.48
CA ALA A 235 -5.40 11.12 -9.15
C ALA A 235 -4.91 11.85 -10.43
N TRP A 236 -5.84 12.44 -11.18
CA TRP A 236 -5.61 13.27 -12.39
C TRP A 236 -5.26 12.50 -13.67
N LEU A 237 -5.56 11.21 -13.78
CA LEU A 237 -5.46 10.49 -15.06
C LEU A 237 -6.40 11.05 -16.15
N GLU A 238 -7.40 11.86 -15.80
CA GLU A 238 -8.22 12.60 -16.74
C GLU A 238 -7.43 13.61 -17.57
N GLN A 239 -6.21 14.00 -17.15
CA GLN A 239 -5.28 14.83 -17.93
C GLN A 239 -4.57 14.05 -19.03
N VAL A 240 -4.62 12.72 -18.98
CA VAL A 240 -3.99 11.83 -19.95
C VAL A 240 -5.01 11.46 -21.05
N ASP A 241 -4.57 11.59 -22.31
CA ASP A 241 -5.40 11.17 -23.44
C ASP A 241 -5.80 9.70 -23.30
N GLN A 242 -7.09 9.41 -23.41
CA GLN A 242 -7.65 8.07 -23.17
C GLN A 242 -7.06 6.98 -24.10
N ASP A 243 -6.61 7.32 -25.28
CA ASP A 243 -5.90 6.39 -26.17
C ASP A 243 -4.49 6.04 -25.66
N LYS A 244 -3.80 7.00 -25.00
CA LYS A 244 -2.50 6.77 -24.35
C LYS A 244 -2.65 5.88 -23.13
N LEU A 245 -3.63 6.17 -22.28
CA LEU A 245 -3.94 5.35 -21.11
C LEU A 245 -4.25 3.91 -21.52
N ARG A 246 -5.16 3.70 -22.48
CA ARG A 246 -5.48 2.34 -22.97
C ARG A 246 -4.30 1.65 -23.64
N THR A 247 -3.46 2.38 -24.36
CA THR A 247 -2.24 1.82 -24.99
C THR A 247 -1.28 1.31 -23.94
N TYR A 248 -1.03 2.11 -22.89
CA TYR A 248 -0.21 1.71 -21.76
C TYR A 248 -0.76 0.47 -21.05
N LEU A 249 -2.06 0.46 -20.71
CA LEU A 249 -2.69 -0.68 -20.02
C LEU A 249 -2.64 -1.97 -20.85
N ALA A 250 -2.88 -1.86 -22.17
CA ALA A 250 -2.74 -3.00 -23.07
C ALA A 250 -1.29 -3.53 -23.12
N HIS A 251 -0.31 -2.65 -23.14
CA HIS A 251 1.10 -3.01 -23.06
C HIS A 251 1.42 -3.73 -21.74
N TYR A 252 1.04 -3.17 -20.60
CA TYR A 252 1.28 -3.75 -19.29
C TYR A 252 0.71 -5.15 -19.15
N PHE A 253 -0.55 -5.34 -19.51
CA PHE A 253 -1.18 -6.67 -19.42
C PHE A 253 -0.61 -7.67 -20.40
N ASN A 254 -0.28 -7.26 -21.64
CA ASN A 254 0.36 -8.16 -22.62
C ASN A 254 1.76 -8.56 -22.17
N GLU A 255 2.54 -7.65 -21.57
CA GLU A 255 3.86 -7.96 -21.04
C GLU A 255 3.78 -8.90 -19.83
N ALA A 256 2.77 -8.76 -18.99
CA ALA A 256 2.50 -9.67 -17.88
C ALA A 256 2.13 -11.09 -18.40
N GLU A 257 1.24 -11.18 -19.41
CA GLU A 257 0.88 -12.46 -20.05
C GLU A 257 2.08 -13.20 -20.63
N LYS A 258 3.00 -12.48 -21.27
CA LYS A 258 4.23 -13.10 -21.83
C LYS A 258 5.08 -13.75 -20.73
N ARG A 259 5.08 -13.19 -19.53
CA ARG A 259 5.84 -13.67 -18.37
C ARG A 259 5.05 -14.62 -17.47
N ASN A 260 3.77 -14.88 -17.77
CA ASN A 260 2.87 -15.61 -16.91
C ASN A 260 2.81 -14.98 -15.49
N GLN A 261 2.76 -13.66 -15.45
CA GLN A 261 2.71 -12.85 -14.23
C GLN A 261 1.30 -12.33 -14.01
N GLU A 262 0.74 -12.55 -12.84
CA GLU A 262 -0.51 -11.93 -12.43
C GLU A 262 -0.23 -10.52 -11.91
N VAL A 263 -0.84 -9.52 -12.53
CA VAL A 263 -0.64 -8.10 -12.22
C VAL A 263 -1.95 -7.39 -11.92
N ILE A 264 -1.85 -6.22 -11.28
CA ILE A 264 -3.00 -5.33 -11.05
C ILE A 264 -2.56 -3.88 -11.24
N VAL A 265 -3.43 -3.08 -11.81
CA VAL A 265 -3.32 -1.62 -11.82
C VAL A 265 -4.30 -1.04 -10.81
N THR A 266 -3.89 0.00 -10.09
CA THR A 266 -4.76 0.72 -9.15
C THR A 266 -4.77 2.20 -9.47
N SER A 267 -5.89 2.87 -9.23
CA SER A 267 -6.04 4.31 -9.41
C SER A 267 -7.05 4.88 -8.44
N LYS A 268 -7.05 6.21 -8.30
CA LYS A 268 -8.08 6.98 -7.60
C LYS A 268 -9.21 7.37 -8.55
N ASP A 269 -10.30 7.85 -7.97
CA ASP A 269 -11.39 8.59 -8.63
C ASP A 269 -12.03 7.88 -9.85
N GLU A 270 -11.98 6.54 -9.88
CA GLU A 270 -12.48 5.73 -11.01
C GLU A 270 -11.83 6.07 -12.37
N ASP A 271 -10.69 6.72 -12.38
CA ASP A 271 -9.93 7.10 -13.58
C ASP A 271 -9.64 5.89 -14.49
N ILE A 272 -9.37 4.73 -13.88
CA ILE A 272 -9.36 3.43 -14.54
C ILE A 272 -10.62 2.68 -14.14
N PRO A 273 -11.46 2.26 -15.10
CA PRO A 273 -12.71 1.56 -14.76
C PRO A 273 -12.49 0.38 -13.81
N ASN A 274 -13.35 0.24 -12.82
CA ASN A 274 -13.34 -0.86 -11.85
C ASN A 274 -13.46 -2.27 -12.49
N THR A 275 -13.83 -2.33 -13.78
CA THR A 275 -13.79 -3.55 -14.59
C THR A 275 -12.38 -3.90 -15.10
N VAL A 276 -11.39 -3.01 -14.90
CA VAL A 276 -10.01 -3.16 -15.40
C VAL A 276 -9.01 -3.11 -14.26
N GLY A 277 -9.19 -2.19 -13.31
CA GLY A 277 -8.27 -1.96 -12.18
C GLY A 277 -8.94 -2.17 -10.82
N MET A 278 -8.18 -1.90 -9.77
CA MET A 278 -8.62 -1.87 -8.39
C MET A 278 -8.64 -0.41 -7.91
N GLU A 279 -9.74 0.01 -7.30
CA GLU A 279 -9.90 1.37 -6.77
C GLU A 279 -9.07 1.58 -5.50
N ASP A 280 -8.49 2.75 -5.35
CA ASP A 280 -7.86 3.19 -4.12
C ASP A 280 -8.73 4.21 -3.36
N HIS A 281 -8.81 4.04 -2.06
CA HIS A 281 -9.50 4.92 -1.11
C HIS A 281 -8.48 5.59 -0.18
N GLU A 282 -7.92 6.71 -0.62
CA GLU A 282 -6.88 7.42 0.13
C GLU A 282 -7.30 7.75 1.57
N ASN A 283 -6.52 7.29 2.55
CA ASN A 283 -6.73 7.47 3.99
C ASN A 283 -8.15 7.10 4.51
N SER A 284 -8.97 6.47 3.66
CA SER A 284 -10.38 6.15 3.94
C SER A 284 -10.70 4.68 3.69
N ASN A 285 -11.95 4.33 3.69
CA ASN A 285 -12.47 3.02 3.28
C ASN A 285 -14.00 3.08 3.17
N PRO A 286 -14.63 2.16 2.43
CA PRO A 286 -16.07 2.07 2.33
C PRO A 286 -16.76 1.92 3.70
N GLU A 287 -17.98 2.40 3.82
CA GLU A 287 -18.79 2.25 5.07
C GLU A 287 -19.19 0.80 5.35
N LYS A 288 -19.26 -0.03 4.31
CA LYS A 288 -19.68 -1.44 4.35
C LYS A 288 -18.77 -2.34 3.54
N ILE A 289 -18.95 -3.65 3.65
CA ILE A 289 -18.28 -4.62 2.77
C ILE A 289 -18.66 -4.34 1.32
N ILE A 290 -17.65 -4.25 0.45
CA ILE A 290 -17.83 -4.18 -1.00
C ILE A 290 -17.34 -5.46 -1.66
N GLU A 291 -17.97 -5.82 -2.78
CA GLU A 291 -17.71 -7.08 -3.48
C GLU A 291 -16.28 -7.12 -4.04
N LYS A 292 -15.87 -6.05 -4.74
CA LYS A 292 -14.53 -5.93 -5.28
C LYS A 292 -13.54 -5.51 -4.20
N PRO A 293 -12.35 -6.10 -4.18
CA PRO A 293 -11.27 -5.63 -3.33
C PRO A 293 -10.87 -4.19 -3.67
N PHE A 294 -10.42 -3.44 -2.67
CA PHE A 294 -9.92 -2.08 -2.82
C PHE A 294 -8.56 -1.92 -2.14
N LEU A 295 -7.79 -0.95 -2.58
CA LEU A 295 -6.60 -0.48 -1.90
C LEU A 295 -6.99 0.66 -0.96
N CYS A 296 -6.32 0.78 0.16
CA CYS A 296 -6.34 1.97 1.01
C CYS A 296 -4.89 2.39 1.21
N ASP A 297 -4.44 3.40 0.50
CA ASP A 297 -3.17 4.02 0.78
C ASP A 297 -3.28 4.90 2.02
N TYR A 298 -2.32 4.76 2.93
CA TYR A 298 -2.40 5.33 4.27
C TYR A 298 -1.07 5.93 4.68
N SER A 299 -1.02 7.26 4.85
CA SER A 299 0.21 7.93 5.26
C SER A 299 0.57 7.61 6.70
N ILE A 300 1.86 7.41 6.97
CA ILE A 300 2.39 7.40 8.33
C ILE A 300 2.33 8.80 8.96
N GLY A 301 2.38 9.86 8.15
CA GLY A 301 2.25 11.24 8.60
C GLY A 301 0.84 11.57 9.10
N THR A 302 0.73 12.45 10.08
CA THR A 302 -0.55 12.87 10.67
C THR A 302 -0.53 14.33 11.15
N GLY A 303 -1.70 14.87 11.53
CA GLY A 303 -1.83 16.19 12.13
C GLY A 303 -1.64 17.36 11.15
N PHE A 304 -1.26 18.52 11.66
CA PHE A 304 -1.05 19.75 10.88
C PHE A 304 0.14 19.69 9.93
N SER A 305 1.10 18.79 10.18
CA SER A 305 2.25 18.52 9.32
C SER A 305 2.03 17.28 8.45
N PHE A 306 0.78 17.00 8.10
CA PHE A 306 0.46 15.88 7.23
C PHE A 306 1.25 15.97 5.91
N SER A 307 1.97 14.92 5.62
CA SER A 307 2.80 14.79 4.42
C SER A 307 2.94 13.31 4.07
N TRP A 308 3.04 13.02 2.78
CA TRP A 308 3.47 11.71 2.29
C TRP A 308 4.99 11.60 2.27
N GLY A 309 5.68 12.68 1.87
CA GLY A 309 7.13 12.79 1.90
C GLY A 309 7.65 13.22 3.27
N TYR A 310 8.96 13.03 3.51
CA TYR A 310 9.59 13.45 4.75
C TYR A 310 9.61 14.97 4.90
N THR A 311 9.21 15.45 6.08
CA THR A 311 9.38 16.84 6.51
C THR A 311 9.97 16.88 7.92
N GLU A 312 10.76 17.93 8.20
CA GLU A 312 11.31 18.11 9.55
C GLU A 312 10.22 18.37 10.56
N GLY A 313 10.24 17.59 11.66
CA GLY A 313 9.26 17.70 12.73
C GLY A 313 7.88 17.13 12.40
N MET A 314 7.75 16.33 11.33
CA MET A 314 6.49 15.66 11.01
C MET A 314 6.01 14.80 12.18
N GLN A 315 4.70 14.85 12.44
CA GLN A 315 4.06 13.95 13.38
C GLN A 315 3.68 12.67 12.67
N ILE A 316 3.85 11.54 13.33
CA ILE A 316 3.52 10.24 12.77
C ILE A 316 2.45 9.52 13.58
N ARG A 317 1.73 8.63 12.93
CA ARG A 317 0.75 7.74 13.54
C ARG A 317 1.44 6.68 14.38
N THR A 318 0.76 6.26 15.43
CA THR A 318 1.17 5.14 16.26
C THR A 318 0.91 3.80 15.55
N GLU A 319 1.65 2.76 15.95
CA GLU A 319 1.38 1.39 15.51
C GLU A 319 -0.07 0.95 15.79
N LYS A 320 -0.66 1.44 16.87
CA LYS A 320 -2.04 1.15 17.24
C LYS A 320 -3.04 1.71 16.22
N GLU A 321 -2.89 2.96 15.82
CA GLU A 321 -3.74 3.60 14.80
C GLU A 321 -3.64 2.87 13.46
N ILE A 322 -2.42 2.49 13.05
CA ILE A 322 -2.20 1.80 11.77
C ILE A 322 -2.78 0.38 11.80
N ILE A 323 -2.59 -0.37 12.88
CA ILE A 323 -3.16 -1.72 13.02
C ILE A 323 -4.70 -1.66 13.08
N HIS A 324 -5.28 -0.70 13.79
CA HIS A 324 -6.73 -0.50 13.81
C HIS A 324 -7.27 -0.21 12.40
N LYS A 325 -6.59 0.64 11.63
CA LYS A 325 -6.95 0.90 10.23
C LYS A 325 -6.82 -0.36 9.37
N LEU A 326 -5.75 -1.14 9.52
CA LEU A 326 -5.58 -2.41 8.81
C LEU A 326 -6.72 -3.40 9.09
N ILE A 327 -7.10 -3.55 10.35
CA ILE A 327 -8.20 -4.43 10.78
C ILE A 327 -9.52 -3.98 10.12
N GLU A 328 -9.82 -2.69 10.17
CA GLU A 328 -11.03 -2.12 9.57
C GLU A 328 -11.05 -2.32 8.05
N VAL A 329 -9.98 -1.98 7.35
CA VAL A 329 -9.84 -2.13 5.89
C VAL A 329 -10.02 -3.60 5.47
N VAL A 330 -9.33 -4.53 6.13
CA VAL A 330 -9.39 -5.97 5.80
C VAL A 330 -10.77 -6.56 6.05
N SER A 331 -11.47 -6.13 7.11
CA SER A 331 -12.83 -6.60 7.40
C SER A 331 -13.85 -6.19 6.33
N LYS A 332 -13.54 -5.17 5.51
CA LYS A 332 -14.39 -4.64 4.44
C LYS A 332 -13.95 -5.04 3.03
N ASN A 333 -13.03 -5.99 2.90
CA ASN A 333 -12.44 -6.53 1.66
C ASN A 333 -11.26 -5.72 1.10
N GLY A 334 -10.63 -4.86 1.89
CA GLY A 334 -9.52 -4.02 1.44
C GLY A 334 -8.13 -4.59 1.70
N GLN A 335 -7.14 -3.89 1.16
CA GLN A 335 -5.71 -4.03 1.40
C GLN A 335 -5.16 -2.69 1.88
N LEU A 336 -4.34 -2.68 2.92
CA LEU A 336 -3.69 -1.46 3.41
C LEU A 336 -2.31 -1.32 2.79
N LEU A 337 -2.05 -0.15 2.19
CA LEU A 337 -0.73 0.24 1.69
C LEU A 337 -0.20 1.37 2.57
N LEU A 338 0.71 1.06 3.48
CA LEU A 338 1.31 2.04 4.39
C LEU A 338 2.43 2.81 3.71
N ASN A 339 2.33 4.14 3.67
CA ASN A 339 3.41 5.00 3.22
C ASN A 339 4.43 5.29 4.32
N LEU A 340 5.71 5.20 3.97
CA LEU A 340 6.82 5.69 4.78
C LEU A 340 7.54 6.84 4.08
N SER A 341 8.20 7.69 4.86
CA SER A 341 8.78 8.96 4.40
C SER A 341 10.29 9.02 4.73
N PRO A 342 11.17 8.53 3.83
CA PRO A 342 12.61 8.56 4.05
C PRO A 342 13.18 9.99 3.97
N ARG A 343 14.29 10.24 4.70
CA ARG A 343 15.08 11.47 4.59
C ARG A 343 15.82 11.54 3.24
N ALA A 344 16.27 12.72 2.87
CA ALA A 344 17.01 12.93 1.62
C ALA A 344 18.28 12.08 1.50
N ASP A 345 18.90 11.69 2.63
CA ASP A 345 20.07 10.81 2.65
C ASP A 345 19.74 9.32 2.43
N GLY A 346 18.45 8.96 2.35
CA GLY A 346 17.97 7.58 2.15
C GLY A 346 17.73 6.80 3.44
N THR A 347 17.83 7.43 4.62
CA THR A 347 17.52 6.78 5.89
C THR A 347 16.07 6.98 6.30
N PHE A 348 15.47 5.98 6.94
CA PHE A 348 14.20 6.19 7.63
C PHE A 348 14.42 6.86 8.99
N PRO A 349 13.54 7.80 9.41
CA PRO A 349 13.47 8.24 10.78
C PRO A 349 13.31 7.07 11.77
N GLU A 350 13.95 7.18 12.94
CA GLU A 350 13.97 6.08 13.90
C GLU A 350 12.58 5.74 14.46
N ASP A 351 11.74 6.76 14.66
CA ASP A 351 10.35 6.62 15.08
C ASP A 351 9.52 5.83 14.05
N GLN A 352 9.70 6.08 12.74
CA GLN A 352 9.03 5.29 11.70
C GLN A 352 9.49 3.83 11.72
N LYS A 353 10.79 3.56 11.88
CA LYS A 353 11.33 2.19 12.01
C LYS A 353 10.76 1.46 13.23
N GLU A 354 10.61 2.17 14.34
CA GLU A 354 10.01 1.62 15.56
C GLU A 354 8.56 1.24 15.36
N VAL A 355 7.74 2.13 14.77
CA VAL A 355 6.33 1.89 14.44
C VAL A 355 6.18 0.67 13.52
N VAL A 356 6.95 0.61 12.42
CA VAL A 356 6.93 -0.55 11.49
C VAL A 356 7.30 -1.85 12.21
N THR A 357 8.32 -1.81 13.08
CA THR A 357 8.74 -2.98 13.86
C THR A 357 7.64 -3.47 14.81
N LYS A 358 6.92 -2.57 15.45
CA LYS A 358 5.81 -2.91 16.36
C LYS A 358 4.61 -3.48 15.60
N ILE A 359 4.30 -2.93 14.40
CA ILE A 359 3.29 -3.50 13.50
C ILE A 359 3.64 -4.96 13.17
N GLY A 360 4.87 -5.21 12.76
CA GLY A 360 5.33 -6.55 12.43
C GLY A 360 5.26 -7.54 13.61
N ARG A 361 5.56 -7.10 14.83
CA ARG A 361 5.42 -7.94 16.04
C ARG A 361 3.96 -8.33 16.29
N TRP A 362 3.03 -7.40 16.10
CA TRP A 362 1.60 -7.70 16.23
C TRP A 362 1.15 -8.68 15.15
N LEU A 363 1.53 -8.45 13.92
CA LEU A 363 1.21 -9.33 12.77
C LEU A 363 1.86 -10.72 12.90
N TRP A 364 3.05 -10.82 13.50
CA TRP A 364 3.67 -12.13 13.80
C TRP A 364 2.79 -12.97 14.73
N THR A 365 2.13 -12.33 15.69
CA THR A 365 1.31 -13.02 16.69
C THR A 365 -0.12 -13.28 16.21
N PHE A 366 -0.72 -12.30 15.51
CA PHE A 366 -2.14 -12.28 15.19
C PHE A 366 -2.44 -12.32 13.69
N GLY A 367 -1.43 -12.39 12.84
CA GLY A 367 -1.56 -12.26 11.39
C GLY A 367 -2.43 -13.34 10.74
N GLU A 368 -2.69 -14.48 11.41
CA GLU A 368 -3.65 -15.47 10.91
C GLU A 368 -5.08 -14.89 10.77
N SER A 369 -5.41 -13.84 11.55
CA SER A 369 -6.67 -13.11 11.47
C SER A 369 -6.71 -12.02 10.37
N ILE A 370 -5.58 -11.76 9.72
CA ILE A 370 -5.41 -10.75 8.69
C ILE A 370 -5.11 -11.40 7.33
N TYR A 371 -3.97 -12.09 7.22
CA TYR A 371 -3.51 -12.65 5.95
C TYR A 371 -4.38 -13.83 5.47
N GLU A 372 -4.60 -13.88 4.15
CA GLU A 372 -5.38 -14.92 3.49
C GLU A 372 -6.83 -15.01 4.00
N THR A 373 -7.33 -13.96 4.67
CA THR A 373 -8.70 -13.88 5.13
C THR A 373 -9.61 -13.27 4.05
N ARG A 374 -10.92 -13.43 4.28
CA ARG A 374 -11.98 -12.74 3.52
C ARG A 374 -12.89 -12.03 4.52
N PRO A 375 -13.66 -11.02 4.12
CA PRO A 375 -14.71 -10.49 4.98
C PRO A 375 -15.65 -11.61 5.46
N PHE A 376 -16.10 -11.49 6.68
CA PHE A 376 -17.23 -12.28 7.13
C PHE A 376 -18.54 -11.69 6.59
N THR A 377 -19.70 -12.28 6.84
CA THR A 377 -21.01 -11.76 6.37
C THR A 377 -21.34 -10.36 6.89
N ILE A 378 -20.73 -9.99 8.01
CA ILE A 378 -20.76 -8.65 8.61
C ILE A 378 -19.31 -8.20 8.85
N PHE A 379 -19.02 -6.91 8.68
CA PHE A 379 -17.64 -6.43 8.90
C PHE A 379 -17.31 -6.18 10.36
N GLY A 380 -18.32 -5.92 11.20
CA GLY A 380 -18.09 -5.62 12.61
C GLY A 380 -19.35 -5.12 13.32
N GLU A 381 -19.20 -4.86 14.63
CA GLU A 381 -20.23 -4.31 15.48
C GLU A 381 -19.61 -3.52 16.65
N SER A 382 -20.44 -2.70 17.33
CA SER A 382 -20.11 -2.12 18.63
C SER A 382 -20.87 -2.88 19.70
N THR A 383 -20.16 -3.39 20.71
CA THR A 383 -20.82 -4.06 21.87
C THR A 383 -21.59 -3.05 22.73
N SER A 384 -22.46 -3.55 23.60
CA SER A 384 -23.20 -2.70 24.56
C SER A 384 -22.28 -1.92 25.50
N GLU A 385 -21.08 -2.44 25.76
CA GLU A 385 -20.03 -1.84 26.57
C GLU A 385 -19.16 -0.83 25.79
N GLY A 386 -19.44 -0.62 24.49
CA GLY A 386 -18.74 0.33 23.64
C GLY A 386 -17.43 -0.21 23.02
N HIS A 387 -17.21 -1.53 23.03
CA HIS A 387 -16.07 -2.13 22.34
C HIS A 387 -16.35 -2.28 20.85
N GLN A 388 -15.45 -1.75 20.04
CA GLN A 388 -15.49 -1.96 18.58
C GLN A 388 -14.88 -3.31 18.23
N VAL A 389 -15.62 -4.14 17.50
CA VAL A 389 -15.23 -5.47 17.05
C VAL A 389 -15.33 -5.55 15.53
N TYR A 390 -14.33 -6.11 14.88
CA TYR A 390 -14.32 -6.39 13.44
C TYR A 390 -14.19 -7.88 13.17
N TYR A 391 -14.70 -8.33 12.01
CA TYR A 391 -14.76 -9.73 11.66
C TYR A 391 -14.04 -10.03 10.36
N THR A 392 -13.24 -11.09 10.38
CA THR A 392 -12.65 -11.72 9.20
C THR A 392 -12.88 -13.23 9.25
N GLN A 393 -12.71 -13.92 8.12
CA GLN A 393 -12.82 -15.38 8.08
C GLN A 393 -11.74 -16.03 7.23
N LYS A 394 -11.33 -17.25 7.62
CA LYS A 394 -10.41 -18.10 6.86
C LYS A 394 -10.78 -19.55 7.05
N GLY A 395 -11.26 -20.21 6.00
CA GLY A 395 -11.75 -21.60 6.09
C GLY A 395 -12.86 -21.75 7.13
N LYS A 396 -12.65 -22.62 8.11
CA LYS A 396 -13.57 -22.84 9.23
C LYS A 396 -13.43 -21.86 10.40
N ASN A 397 -12.56 -20.89 10.32
CA ASN A 397 -12.30 -19.95 11.40
C ASN A 397 -12.90 -18.57 11.09
N ILE A 398 -13.65 -18.04 12.05
CA ILE A 398 -14.06 -16.63 12.12
C ILE A 398 -13.20 -15.98 13.19
N TYR A 399 -12.69 -14.79 12.91
CA TYR A 399 -11.89 -14.00 13.84
C TYR A 399 -12.70 -12.80 14.29
N ALA A 400 -12.96 -12.70 15.61
CA ALA A 400 -13.52 -11.52 16.24
C ALA A 400 -12.36 -10.68 16.80
N ILE A 401 -12.11 -9.52 16.19
CA ILE A 401 -10.96 -8.66 16.47
C ILE A 401 -11.44 -7.43 17.24
N PHE A 402 -11.16 -7.36 18.53
CA PHE A 402 -11.49 -6.26 19.40
C PHE A 402 -10.38 -5.20 19.38
N LEU A 403 -10.71 -3.97 19.05
CA LEU A 403 -9.74 -2.86 19.05
C LEU A 403 -9.26 -2.47 20.46
N ASN A 404 -10.04 -2.83 21.49
CA ASN A 404 -9.67 -2.64 22.88
C ASN A 404 -9.93 -3.91 23.67
N TRP A 405 -9.28 -4.05 24.83
CA TRP A 405 -9.50 -5.20 25.70
C TRP A 405 -10.91 -5.19 26.29
N PRO A 406 -11.77 -6.18 26.04
CA PRO A 406 -13.12 -6.18 26.55
C PRO A 406 -13.20 -6.46 28.07
N GLY A 407 -12.13 -6.96 28.68
CA GLY A 407 -12.02 -7.25 30.11
C GLY A 407 -11.78 -6.04 31.02
N GLY A 408 -11.80 -4.80 30.47
CA GLY A 408 -11.54 -3.59 31.24
C GLY A 408 -10.06 -3.45 31.64
N ASN A 409 -9.78 -2.79 32.77
CA ASN A 409 -8.41 -2.54 33.23
C ASN A 409 -7.79 -3.86 33.73
N ILE A 410 -6.78 -4.36 33.06
CA ILE A 410 -6.14 -5.69 33.15
C ILE A 410 -5.72 -6.06 34.56
N ASP A 411 -5.26 -5.11 35.36
CA ASP A 411 -4.74 -5.37 36.70
C ASP A 411 -5.82 -5.32 37.80
N LYS A 412 -7.09 -5.02 37.45
CA LYS A 412 -8.17 -4.77 38.41
C LYS A 412 -9.42 -5.63 38.22
N SER A 413 -9.49 -6.50 37.22
CA SER A 413 -10.65 -7.37 37.06
C SER A 413 -10.67 -8.44 38.16
N THR A 414 -11.57 -8.27 39.11
CA THR A 414 -11.83 -9.24 40.18
C THR A 414 -12.83 -10.32 39.77
N ASN A 415 -13.52 -10.12 38.64
CA ASN A 415 -14.60 -10.99 38.16
C ASN A 415 -14.35 -11.45 36.72
N ASP A 416 -14.99 -12.55 36.35
CA ASP A 416 -15.10 -12.98 34.97
C ASP A 416 -15.86 -11.92 34.15
N VAL A 417 -15.45 -11.71 32.89
CA VAL A 417 -16.07 -10.73 32.00
C VAL A 417 -16.89 -11.47 30.93
N LYS A 418 -18.19 -11.21 30.92
CA LYS A 418 -19.08 -11.70 29.86
C LYS A 418 -19.07 -10.70 28.70
N VAL A 419 -18.80 -11.19 27.50
CA VAL A 419 -18.85 -10.44 26.24
C VAL A 419 -20.07 -10.89 25.45
N ASN A 420 -20.86 -9.94 24.94
CA ASN A 420 -22.02 -10.23 24.10
C ASN A 420 -21.84 -9.59 22.72
N LEU A 421 -21.99 -10.41 21.68
CA LEU A 421 -21.90 -10.03 20.26
C LEU A 421 -23.29 -10.25 19.64
N LYS A 422 -24.00 -9.17 19.32
CA LYS A 422 -25.39 -9.24 18.83
C LYS A 422 -25.45 -9.64 17.35
N GLU A 423 -24.58 -9.07 16.55
CA GLU A 423 -24.54 -9.34 15.11
C GLU A 423 -23.93 -10.71 14.80
N LEU A 424 -23.06 -11.22 15.69
CA LEU A 424 -22.51 -12.56 15.60
C LEU A 424 -23.41 -13.54 16.36
N ASN A 425 -24.31 -14.25 15.66
CA ASN A 425 -25.33 -15.11 16.23
C ASN A 425 -25.55 -16.37 15.36
N SER A 426 -26.47 -17.25 15.74
CA SER A 426 -26.72 -18.50 15.00
C SER A 426 -27.34 -18.31 13.60
N GLN A 427 -27.77 -17.10 13.24
CA GLN A 427 -28.26 -16.77 11.90
C GLN A 427 -27.14 -16.26 10.99
N SER A 428 -26.20 -15.47 11.53
CA SER A 428 -25.03 -14.96 10.79
C SER A 428 -23.94 -16.03 10.62
N ILE A 429 -23.81 -16.97 11.58
CA ILE A 429 -22.87 -18.10 11.51
C ILE A 429 -23.53 -19.28 10.82
N LYS A 430 -23.05 -19.63 9.63
CA LYS A 430 -23.50 -20.84 8.92
C LYS A 430 -22.70 -22.05 9.38
N GLY A 431 -23.14 -22.70 10.46
CA GLY A 431 -22.48 -23.88 11.01
C GLY A 431 -22.52 -23.94 12.54
N LYS A 432 -22.06 -25.06 13.11
CA LYS A 432 -21.97 -25.21 14.54
C LYS A 432 -20.62 -24.76 15.05
N VAL A 433 -20.60 -23.90 16.07
CA VAL A 433 -19.37 -23.45 16.72
C VAL A 433 -18.81 -24.59 17.56
N LYS A 434 -17.54 -24.92 17.32
CA LYS A 434 -16.79 -25.94 18.05
C LYS A 434 -16.08 -25.34 19.26
N SER A 435 -15.41 -24.21 19.10
CA SER A 435 -14.63 -23.58 20.17
C SER A 435 -14.39 -22.11 19.91
N ILE A 436 -14.14 -21.34 20.98
CA ILE A 436 -13.61 -19.97 20.96
C ILE A 436 -12.28 -19.98 21.71
N GLN A 437 -11.28 -19.31 21.13
CA GLN A 437 -9.92 -19.23 21.69
C GLN A 437 -9.37 -17.81 21.56
N LEU A 438 -8.79 -17.28 22.65
CA LEU A 438 -8.05 -16.03 22.63
C LEU A 438 -6.63 -16.30 22.10
N LEU A 439 -6.24 -15.66 20.99
CA LEU A 439 -4.92 -15.79 20.40
C LEU A 439 -3.84 -15.06 21.21
N GLY A 440 -2.56 -15.43 20.99
CA GLY A 440 -1.39 -14.79 21.61
C GLY A 440 -1.04 -15.27 23.02
N LEU A 441 -1.76 -16.26 23.56
CA LEU A 441 -1.45 -16.91 24.84
C LEU A 441 -0.70 -18.24 24.62
N LYS A 442 0.22 -18.58 25.54
CA LYS A 442 0.98 -19.86 25.50
C LYS A 442 0.13 -21.09 25.74
N SER A 443 -0.90 -20.99 26.57
CA SER A 443 -1.89 -22.03 26.79
C SER A 443 -3.25 -21.51 26.33
N ILE A 444 -3.83 -22.16 25.33
CA ILE A 444 -5.11 -21.77 24.74
C ILE A 444 -6.17 -22.66 25.36
N GLU A 445 -6.71 -22.29 26.53
CA GLU A 445 -7.93 -22.88 27.04
C GLU A 445 -9.12 -22.36 26.24
N PRO A 446 -10.07 -23.25 25.82
CA PRO A 446 -11.29 -22.79 25.17
C PRO A 446 -12.08 -21.87 26.10
N VAL A 447 -12.53 -20.76 25.57
CA VAL A 447 -13.38 -19.82 26.28
C VAL A 447 -14.81 -20.34 26.30
N PRO A 448 -15.49 -20.46 27.47
CA PRO A 448 -16.89 -20.86 27.54
C PRO A 448 -17.78 -19.93 26.75
N PHE A 449 -18.71 -20.46 25.97
CA PHE A 449 -19.59 -19.67 25.12
C PHE A 449 -21.01 -20.21 25.04
N GLU A 450 -21.95 -19.34 24.70
CA GLU A 450 -23.34 -19.66 24.34
C GLU A 450 -23.69 -18.93 23.04
N ILE A 451 -24.51 -19.56 22.21
CA ILE A 451 -24.99 -18.94 20.96
C ILE A 451 -26.47 -19.26 20.77
N ASN A 452 -27.24 -18.24 20.41
CA ASN A 452 -28.64 -18.33 20.06
C ASN A 452 -28.97 -17.46 18.85
N THR A 453 -30.24 -17.27 18.51
CA THR A 453 -30.67 -16.45 17.36
C THR A 453 -30.51 -14.94 17.55
N LYS A 454 -30.20 -14.47 18.77
CA LYS A 454 -30.09 -13.05 19.09
C LYS A 454 -28.63 -12.61 19.24
N GLU A 455 -27.80 -13.50 19.82
CA GLU A 455 -26.41 -13.14 20.15
C GLU A 455 -25.52 -14.38 20.32
N MET A 456 -24.23 -14.18 20.25
CA MET A 456 -23.20 -15.04 20.81
C MET A 456 -22.67 -14.37 22.09
N SER A 457 -22.53 -15.13 23.15
CA SER A 457 -21.86 -14.68 24.36
C SER A 457 -20.73 -15.61 24.75
N PHE A 458 -19.64 -15.06 25.29
CA PHE A 458 -18.55 -15.83 25.85
C PHE A 458 -18.00 -15.16 27.11
N THR A 459 -17.34 -15.97 27.95
CA THR A 459 -16.84 -15.51 29.23
C THR A 459 -15.32 -15.53 29.28
N ILE A 460 -14.70 -14.38 29.48
CA ILE A 460 -13.25 -14.27 29.68
C ILE A 460 -12.98 -14.45 31.18
N PRO A 461 -12.21 -15.47 31.60
CA PRO A 461 -11.88 -15.69 33.00
C PRO A 461 -11.11 -14.52 33.61
N LYS A 462 -11.40 -14.16 34.84
CA LYS A 462 -10.82 -13.01 35.58
C LYS A 462 -9.30 -12.94 35.63
N LYS A 463 -8.62 -14.06 35.50
CA LYS A 463 -7.15 -14.14 35.49
C LYS A 463 -6.53 -14.04 34.10
N THR A 464 -7.35 -13.92 33.05
CA THR A 464 -6.86 -13.84 31.68
C THR A 464 -6.19 -12.49 31.47
N ARG A 465 -4.91 -12.53 31.12
CA ARG A 465 -4.16 -11.31 30.75
C ARG A 465 -4.42 -10.98 29.30
N THR A 466 -4.42 -9.67 28.97
CA THR A 466 -4.42 -9.27 27.56
C THR A 466 -3.14 -9.71 26.89
N PRO A 467 -3.20 -10.36 25.72
CA PRO A 467 -2.01 -10.69 24.96
C PRO A 467 -1.40 -9.48 24.22
N SER A 468 -2.16 -8.39 24.08
CA SER A 468 -1.73 -7.17 23.38
C SER A 468 -2.46 -5.93 23.93
N GLU A 469 -1.80 -4.78 23.89
CA GLU A 469 -2.42 -3.47 24.18
C GLU A 469 -3.00 -2.80 22.91
N ILE A 470 -2.78 -3.40 21.74
CA ILE A 470 -3.19 -2.84 20.44
C ILE A 470 -4.58 -3.33 20.05
N ALA A 471 -4.73 -4.63 19.87
CA ALA A 471 -5.99 -5.29 19.53
C ALA A 471 -5.95 -6.76 19.98
N GLN A 472 -7.15 -7.34 20.25
CA GLN A 472 -7.30 -8.69 20.74
C GLN A 472 -8.02 -9.53 19.70
N VAL A 473 -7.63 -10.79 19.54
CA VAL A 473 -8.21 -11.68 18.53
C VAL A 473 -8.78 -12.92 19.19
N PHE A 474 -10.08 -13.13 19.03
CA PHE A 474 -10.74 -14.37 19.38
C PHE A 474 -11.00 -15.19 18.11
N ARG A 475 -10.42 -16.37 18.04
CA ARG A 475 -10.68 -17.33 16.96
C ARG A 475 -11.86 -18.20 17.31
N ILE A 476 -12.89 -18.17 16.50
CA ILE A 476 -14.12 -18.95 16.58
C ILE A 476 -14.03 -20.02 15.51
N THR A 477 -13.86 -21.29 15.93
CA THR A 477 -13.71 -22.42 15.01
C THR A 477 -15.04 -23.15 14.84
N LEU A 478 -15.44 -23.41 13.59
CA LEU A 478 -16.61 -24.17 13.21
C LEU A 478 -16.29 -25.68 13.08
N GLU A 479 -17.31 -26.54 13.21
CA GLU A 479 -17.18 -28.01 13.03
C GLU A 479 -16.83 -28.44 11.60
#